data_633f63e24d01bf043f4b0322aa19268e
#
_entry.id   633f63e24d01bf043f4b0322aa19268e
#
_cell.length_a   1.000
_cell.length_b   1.000
_cell.length_c   1.000
_cell.angle_alpha   90.00
_cell.angle_beta   90.00
_cell.angle_gamma   90.00
#
_symmetry.space_group_name_H-M   'P 1'
#
loop_
_entity.id
_entity.type
_entity.pdbx_description
1 polymer ?
#
loop_
_entity_poly.entity_id
_entity_poly.type
_entity_poly.pdbx_seq_one_letter_code
_entity_poly.pdbx_strand_id
1 'polypeptide(L)'
;MKINFILSGWHYDRRDEFYDGLKELEMENDFIKVFWSCHKEPTDYVKKNFNYKYFPKIGLSDTKYQQALDYLNIPDDEIIFFMHDDLVIKDWGFIQICLDLLDKGYKVVGNGLNYADPFNPFIEPIDKWEKIKDFKIPEWMKNKKYVDFVKKENQHMFDSQQLSYTVKLAFMCMRRGDLRKVGDFEPTYEYVERPIGPAGNITQSLFGYKLTKIFGKEKFAYLSNSYSDSNYIYECLRGK
;
A
#
# COMPACT_ATOMS: atom_id res chain seq x y z
N MET A 1 19.94 1.61 12.33
CA MET A 1 18.57 1.42 11.82
C MET A 1 18.62 1.61 10.32
N LYS A 2 18.12 0.67 9.56
CA LYS A 2 18.06 0.80 8.09
C LYS A 2 16.65 1.21 7.63
N ILE A 3 16.60 1.83 6.48
CA ILE A 3 15.37 2.28 5.82
C ILE A 3 15.27 1.56 4.48
N ASN A 4 14.15 0.91 4.24
CA ASN A 4 13.89 0.17 3.03
C ASN A 4 12.74 0.82 2.26
N PHE A 5 13.01 1.30 1.07
CA PHE A 5 11.98 1.72 0.12
C PHE A 5 11.58 0.54 -0.74
N ILE A 6 10.34 0.10 -0.61
CA ILE A 6 9.76 -0.96 -1.45
C ILE A 6 8.79 -0.33 -2.43
N LEU A 7 9.15 -0.35 -3.70
CA LEU A 7 8.35 0.22 -4.76
C LEU A 7 7.53 -0.83 -5.48
N SER A 8 6.25 -0.54 -5.68
CA SER A 8 5.38 -1.31 -6.56
C SER A 8 5.52 -0.74 -7.97
N GLY A 9 6.34 -1.41 -8.81
CA GLY A 9 6.73 -0.93 -10.13
C GLY A 9 5.78 -1.37 -11.24
N TRP A 10 5.11 -0.40 -11.86
CA TRP A 10 4.21 -0.59 -13.00
C TRP A 10 4.46 0.41 -14.15
N HIS A 11 4.87 1.66 -13.81
CA HIS A 11 4.96 2.80 -14.72
C HIS A 11 6.39 3.29 -14.89
N TYR A 12 7.34 2.42 -15.14
CA TYR A 12 8.79 2.68 -15.18
C TYR A 12 9.25 3.80 -16.12
N ASP A 13 8.40 4.23 -17.02
CA ASP A 13 8.69 5.18 -18.10
C ASP A 13 8.26 6.61 -17.79
N ARG A 14 7.78 6.89 -16.58
CA ARG A 14 7.06 8.14 -16.35
C ARG A 14 7.80 9.23 -15.58
N ARG A 15 8.93 8.93 -14.88
CA ARG A 15 9.46 9.92 -13.92
C ARG A 15 10.95 9.78 -13.61
N ASP A 16 11.76 10.34 -14.47
CA ASP A 16 13.21 10.37 -14.27
C ASP A 16 13.59 11.06 -12.96
N GLU A 17 12.97 12.19 -12.61
CA GLU A 17 13.22 12.93 -11.36
C GLU A 17 12.96 12.08 -10.09
N PHE A 18 11.90 11.27 -10.08
CA PHE A 18 11.62 10.37 -8.97
C PHE A 18 12.67 9.27 -8.84
N TYR A 19 13.10 8.73 -9.97
CA TYR A 19 14.12 7.68 -10.02
C TYR A 19 15.49 8.21 -9.63
N ASP A 20 15.86 9.37 -10.14
CA ASP A 20 17.13 10.01 -9.83
C ASP A 20 17.21 10.38 -8.35
N GLY A 21 16.13 10.92 -7.78
CA GLY A 21 16.05 11.21 -6.34
C GLY A 21 16.19 9.97 -5.46
N LEU A 22 15.56 8.84 -5.82
CA LEU A 22 15.72 7.57 -5.10
C LEU A 22 17.15 7.04 -5.19
N LYS A 23 17.76 7.15 -6.35
CA LYS A 23 19.13 6.72 -6.58
C LYS A 23 20.12 7.58 -5.78
N GLU A 24 19.98 8.89 -5.79
CA GLU A 24 20.77 9.80 -4.98
C GLU A 24 20.66 9.48 -3.49
N LEU A 25 19.43 9.28 -3.00
CA LEU A 25 19.20 8.88 -1.61
C LEU A 25 19.94 7.58 -1.22
N GLU A 26 19.88 6.56 -2.07
CA GLU A 26 20.56 5.28 -1.80
C GLU A 26 22.10 5.42 -1.90
N MET A 27 22.59 6.26 -2.80
CA MET A 27 24.03 6.50 -2.97
C MET A 27 24.64 7.33 -1.83
N GLU A 28 23.91 8.30 -1.32
CA GLU A 28 24.38 9.21 -0.27
C GLU A 28 24.22 8.63 1.15
N ASN A 29 23.42 7.55 1.29
CA ASN A 29 23.08 7.01 2.60
C ASN A 29 23.17 5.49 2.64
N ASP A 30 24.23 4.95 3.22
CA ASP A 30 24.47 3.51 3.36
C ASP A 30 23.35 2.76 4.11
N PHE A 31 22.56 3.47 4.90
CA PHE A 31 21.44 2.91 5.66
C PHE A 31 20.12 2.91 4.88
N ILE A 32 20.07 3.51 3.67
CA ILE A 32 18.91 3.49 2.78
C ILE A 32 19.09 2.39 1.73
N LYS A 33 18.02 1.62 1.50
CA LYS A 33 17.95 0.60 0.44
C LYS A 33 16.67 0.79 -0.37
N VAL A 34 16.81 0.72 -1.69
CA VAL A 34 15.70 0.81 -2.63
C VAL A 34 15.52 -0.53 -3.33
N PHE A 35 14.30 -1.04 -3.30
CA PHE A 35 13.93 -2.30 -3.94
C PHE A 35 12.67 -2.17 -4.79
N TRP A 36 12.73 -2.62 -6.02
CA TRP A 36 11.63 -2.62 -6.96
C TRP A 36 10.96 -3.98 -7.04
N SER A 37 9.71 -4.07 -6.57
CA SER A 37 8.83 -5.21 -6.78
C SER A 37 8.05 -5.01 -8.07
N CYS A 38 8.48 -5.68 -9.14
CA CYS A 38 8.06 -5.37 -10.49
C CYS A 38 6.84 -6.18 -10.92
N HIS A 39 5.81 -5.52 -11.46
CA HIS A 39 4.62 -6.13 -12.06
C HIS A 39 4.87 -6.65 -13.49
N LYS A 40 5.76 -6.00 -14.19
CA LYS A 40 6.19 -6.34 -15.55
C LYS A 40 7.72 -6.26 -15.63
N GLU A 41 8.28 -6.68 -16.71
CA GLU A 41 9.73 -6.58 -16.95
C GLU A 41 10.17 -5.12 -16.80
N PRO A 42 11.12 -4.79 -15.93
CA PRO A 42 11.58 -3.44 -15.73
C PRO A 42 12.42 -2.92 -16.90
N THR A 43 12.50 -1.61 -17.05
CA THR A 43 13.34 -0.95 -18.03
C THR A 43 14.81 -1.20 -17.74
N ASP A 44 15.68 -1.00 -18.75
CA ASP A 44 17.13 -1.11 -18.58
C ASP A 44 17.66 -0.10 -17.55
N TYR A 45 17.02 1.06 -17.41
CA TYR A 45 17.35 2.05 -16.38
C TYR A 45 17.16 1.47 -14.97
N VAL A 46 16.00 0.86 -14.68
CA VAL A 46 15.72 0.24 -13.38
C VAL A 46 16.68 -0.92 -13.13
N LYS A 47 16.90 -1.79 -14.15
CA LYS A 47 17.82 -2.92 -14.05
C LYS A 47 19.26 -2.51 -13.71
N LYS A 48 19.70 -1.41 -14.28
CA LYS A 48 21.08 -0.90 -14.10
C LYS A 48 21.30 -0.21 -12.76
N ASN A 49 20.27 0.47 -12.24
CA ASN A 49 20.45 1.42 -11.13
C ASN A 49 19.88 0.95 -9.80
N PHE A 50 19.03 -0.07 -9.77
CA PHE A 50 18.34 -0.49 -8.56
C PHE A 50 18.35 -2.00 -8.35
N ASN A 51 18.19 -2.42 -7.10
CA ASN A 51 17.81 -3.78 -6.77
C ASN A 51 16.34 -3.99 -7.15
N TYR A 52 16.06 -5.05 -7.89
CA TYR A 52 14.72 -5.34 -8.36
C TYR A 52 14.44 -6.84 -8.40
N LYS A 53 13.16 -7.17 -8.41
CA LYS A 53 12.68 -8.51 -8.73
C LYS A 53 11.39 -8.42 -9.53
N TYR A 54 11.37 -9.12 -10.66
CA TYR A 54 10.14 -9.36 -11.40
C TYR A 54 9.43 -10.57 -10.81
N PHE A 55 8.17 -10.39 -10.44
CA PHE A 55 7.32 -11.45 -9.94
C PHE A 55 6.22 -11.71 -10.96
N PRO A 56 6.17 -12.92 -11.56
CA PRO A 56 5.25 -13.22 -12.65
C PRO A 56 3.78 -13.27 -12.21
N LYS A 57 3.49 -13.52 -10.93
CA LYS A 57 2.13 -13.50 -10.43
C LYS A 57 1.58 -12.08 -10.44
N ILE A 58 0.49 -11.88 -11.17
CA ILE A 58 -0.17 -10.59 -11.30
C ILE A 58 -0.97 -10.33 -10.02
N GLY A 59 -0.84 -9.12 -9.48
CA GLY A 59 -1.58 -8.65 -8.32
C GLY A 59 -1.51 -7.14 -8.26
N LEU A 60 -2.14 -6.54 -7.27
CA LEU A 60 -2.05 -5.11 -6.99
C LEU A 60 -0.84 -4.80 -6.10
N SER A 61 -0.75 -3.57 -5.61
CA SER A 61 0.39 -3.10 -4.82
C SER A 61 0.62 -3.92 -3.56
N ASP A 62 -0.44 -4.33 -2.86
CA ASP A 62 -0.41 -5.23 -1.72
C ASP A 62 0.31 -6.54 -2.03
N THR A 63 -0.02 -7.16 -3.17
CA THR A 63 0.65 -8.37 -3.64
C THR A 63 2.14 -8.14 -3.89
N LYS A 64 2.50 -7.01 -4.49
CA LYS A 64 3.89 -6.69 -4.78
C LYS A 64 4.69 -6.40 -3.52
N TYR A 65 4.08 -5.72 -2.57
CA TYR A 65 4.70 -5.49 -1.28
C TYR A 65 4.90 -6.80 -0.50
N GLN A 66 3.90 -7.69 -0.50
CA GLN A 66 4.06 -8.99 0.14
C GLN A 66 5.16 -9.82 -0.50
N GLN A 67 5.19 -9.91 -1.83
CA GLN A 67 6.25 -10.62 -2.56
C GLN A 67 7.65 -10.05 -2.27
N ALA A 68 7.78 -8.73 -2.12
CA ALA A 68 9.04 -8.10 -1.73
C ALA A 68 9.44 -8.44 -0.29
N LEU A 69 8.48 -8.41 0.64
CA LEU A 69 8.71 -8.76 2.05
C LEU A 69 9.18 -10.20 2.22
N ASP A 70 8.56 -11.13 1.48
CA ASP A 70 8.92 -12.55 1.47
C ASP A 70 10.34 -12.77 0.91
N TYR A 71 10.72 -11.95 -0.07
CA TYR A 71 12.02 -12.06 -0.72
C TYR A 71 13.18 -11.42 0.07
N LEU A 72 12.94 -10.26 0.71
CA LEU A 72 14.00 -9.43 1.30
C LEU A 72 14.38 -9.80 2.74
N ASN A 73 13.54 -10.55 3.45
CA ASN A 73 13.76 -10.92 4.85
C ASN A 73 14.20 -9.73 5.74
N ILE A 74 13.43 -8.63 5.73
CA ILE A 74 13.75 -7.39 6.45
C ILE A 74 13.62 -7.60 7.96
N PRO A 75 14.62 -7.20 8.77
CA PRO A 75 14.59 -7.25 10.23
C PRO A 75 13.48 -6.38 10.85
N ASP A 76 13.01 -6.75 12.06
CA ASP A 76 11.87 -6.11 12.72
C ASP A 76 12.14 -4.67 13.16
N ASP A 77 13.39 -4.31 13.42
CA ASP A 77 13.82 -2.97 13.83
C ASP A 77 14.00 -1.98 12.67
N GLU A 78 13.92 -2.47 11.43
CA GLU A 78 14.06 -1.64 10.24
C GLU A 78 12.73 -0.97 9.86
N ILE A 79 12.85 0.18 9.19
CA ILE A 79 11.72 0.97 8.69
C ILE A 79 11.49 0.64 7.23
N ILE A 80 10.21 0.59 6.84
CA ILE A 80 9.80 0.35 5.47
C ILE A 80 8.93 1.50 4.99
N PHE A 81 9.28 2.03 3.81
CA PHE A 81 8.46 2.90 3.00
C PHE A 81 7.89 2.09 1.83
N PHE A 82 6.57 1.92 1.79
CA PHE A 82 5.88 1.36 0.65
C PHE A 82 5.44 2.48 -0.26
N MET A 83 5.79 2.40 -1.53
CA MET A 83 5.53 3.46 -2.49
C MET A 83 5.14 2.91 -3.86
N HIS A 84 4.23 3.61 -4.53
CA HIS A 84 3.99 3.42 -5.95
C HIS A 84 5.07 4.13 -6.77
N ASP A 85 5.30 3.66 -7.98
CA ASP A 85 6.27 4.26 -8.92
C ASP A 85 5.71 5.44 -9.71
N ASP A 86 4.45 5.83 -9.47
CA ASP A 86 3.78 6.97 -10.10
C ASP A 86 3.58 8.17 -9.15
N LEU A 87 4.28 8.19 -8.03
CA LEU A 87 4.25 9.32 -7.10
C LEU A 87 5.10 10.49 -7.62
N VAL A 88 4.68 11.71 -7.31
CA VAL A 88 5.47 12.92 -7.47
C VAL A 88 6.00 13.34 -6.11
N ILE A 89 7.30 13.30 -5.93
CA ILE A 89 7.94 13.79 -4.72
C ILE A 89 8.22 15.29 -4.88
N LYS A 90 7.61 16.10 -4.04
CA LYS A 90 7.80 17.54 -3.99
C LYS A 90 8.96 17.93 -3.06
N ASP A 91 9.10 17.18 -1.97
CA ASP A 91 10.13 17.41 -0.96
C ASP A 91 10.46 16.09 -0.25
N TRP A 92 11.71 15.66 -0.32
CA TRP A 92 12.23 14.45 0.34
C TRP A 92 12.29 14.58 1.87
N GLY A 93 12.10 15.76 2.42
CA GLY A 93 12.01 15.99 3.88
C GLY A 93 10.92 15.17 4.58
N PHE A 94 9.98 14.58 3.83
CA PHE A 94 8.99 13.66 4.39
C PHE A 94 9.63 12.47 5.10
N ILE A 95 10.81 12.04 4.68
CA ILE A 95 11.51 10.91 5.30
C ILE A 95 11.75 11.21 6.77
N GLN A 96 12.38 12.36 7.09
CA GLN A 96 12.65 12.74 8.47
C GLN A 96 11.37 12.90 9.28
N ILE A 97 10.32 13.48 8.70
CA ILE A 97 9.02 13.63 9.37
C ILE A 97 8.41 12.27 9.72
N CYS A 98 8.46 11.30 8.80
CA CYS A 98 7.98 9.95 9.06
C CYS A 98 8.77 9.28 10.19
N LEU A 99 10.10 9.43 10.21
CA LEU A 99 10.94 8.90 11.29
C LEU A 99 10.57 9.51 12.65
N ASP A 100 10.45 10.84 12.71
CA ASP A 100 10.06 11.56 13.93
C ASP A 100 8.68 11.14 14.44
N LEU A 101 7.73 10.89 13.54
CA LEU A 101 6.39 10.40 13.90
C LEU A 101 6.44 8.97 14.45
N LEU A 102 7.21 8.08 13.83
CA LEU A 102 7.40 6.72 14.33
C LEU A 102 8.08 6.71 15.71
N ASP A 103 9.05 7.60 15.93
CA ASP A 103 9.74 7.74 17.22
C ASP A 103 8.85 8.35 18.31
N LYS A 104 7.86 9.18 17.94
CA LYS A 104 6.78 9.66 18.83
C LYS A 104 5.75 8.58 19.17
N GLY A 105 5.91 7.37 18.62
CA GLY A 105 5.07 6.22 18.96
C GLY A 105 3.88 5.98 18.03
N TYR A 106 3.77 6.73 16.93
CA TYR A 106 2.88 6.36 15.85
C TYR A 106 3.33 5.04 15.21
N LYS A 107 2.41 4.28 14.66
CA LYS A 107 2.68 2.95 14.09
C LYS A 107 2.63 2.94 12.58
N VAL A 108 1.84 3.84 12.03
CA VAL A 108 1.64 3.97 10.58
C VAL A 108 1.65 5.45 10.21
N VAL A 109 2.39 5.80 9.16
CA VAL A 109 2.38 7.14 8.58
C VAL A 109 1.95 7.03 7.12
N GLY A 110 0.87 7.72 6.76
CA GLY A 110 0.34 7.83 5.40
C GLY A 110 0.55 9.22 4.80
N ASN A 111 0.37 9.35 3.48
CA ASN A 111 0.42 10.65 2.83
C ASN A 111 -0.75 11.55 3.26
N GLY A 112 -1.96 11.01 3.26
CA GLY A 112 -3.16 11.71 3.68
C GLY A 112 -4.15 10.80 4.38
N LEU A 113 -5.04 11.42 5.15
CA LEU A 113 -6.11 10.72 5.86
C LEU A 113 -7.05 10.06 4.86
N ASN A 114 -7.21 8.77 4.98
CA ASN A 114 -8.22 8.01 4.27
C ASN A 114 -9.12 7.29 5.27
N TYR A 115 -10.42 7.48 5.13
CA TYR A 115 -11.40 6.70 5.85
C TYR A 115 -11.84 5.54 4.96
N ALA A 116 -11.86 4.33 5.49
CA ALA A 116 -12.67 3.29 4.88
C ALA A 116 -14.12 3.76 5.01
N ASP A 117 -14.66 4.24 3.89
CA ASP A 117 -16.06 4.64 3.84
C ASP A 117 -16.92 3.39 4.04
N PRO A 118 -17.70 3.31 5.14
CA PRO A 118 -18.60 2.19 5.34
C PRO A 118 -19.71 2.11 4.28
N PHE A 119 -19.89 3.19 3.52
CA PHE A 119 -20.78 3.22 2.34
C PHE A 119 -20.05 2.92 1.03
N ASN A 120 -18.74 2.66 1.06
CA ASN A 120 -18.04 2.19 -0.11
C ASN A 120 -18.66 0.83 -0.50
N PRO A 121 -19.24 0.71 -1.71
CA PRO A 121 -19.91 -0.53 -2.14
C PRO A 121 -18.98 -1.75 -2.15
N PHE A 122 -17.66 -1.54 -2.06
CA PHE A 122 -16.66 -2.59 -1.95
C PHE A 122 -16.44 -3.11 -0.52
N ILE A 123 -16.98 -2.43 0.47
CA ILE A 123 -16.93 -2.83 1.87
C ILE A 123 -18.28 -3.43 2.31
N GLU A 124 -19.35 -3.10 1.60
CA GLU A 124 -20.65 -3.69 1.87
C GLU A 124 -20.70 -5.20 1.53
N PRO A 125 -21.49 -5.99 2.27
CA PRO A 125 -21.73 -7.39 1.92
C PRO A 125 -22.14 -7.55 0.45
N ILE A 126 -21.57 -8.54 -0.22
CA ILE A 126 -21.77 -8.78 -1.67
C ILE A 126 -23.25 -8.89 -2.06
N ASP A 127 -24.08 -9.45 -1.17
CA ASP A 127 -25.53 -9.52 -1.34
C ASP A 127 -26.24 -8.16 -1.38
N LYS A 128 -25.60 -7.09 -0.89
CA LYS A 128 -26.11 -5.73 -1.05
C LYS A 128 -25.69 -5.10 -2.38
N TRP A 129 -24.61 -5.54 -2.99
CA TRP A 129 -24.16 -4.98 -4.28
C TRP A 129 -25.11 -5.27 -5.42
N GLU A 130 -25.78 -6.44 -5.39
CA GLU A 130 -26.82 -6.79 -6.37
C GLU A 130 -28.03 -5.84 -6.33
N LYS A 131 -28.20 -5.09 -5.25
CA LYS A 131 -29.29 -4.14 -5.04
C LYS A 131 -28.93 -2.72 -5.51
N ILE A 132 -27.64 -2.46 -5.81
CA ILE A 132 -27.21 -1.16 -6.34
C ILE A 132 -27.61 -1.11 -7.82
N LYS A 133 -28.53 -0.22 -8.15
CA LYS A 133 -29.04 -0.03 -9.51
C LYS A 133 -27.86 0.18 -10.47
N ASP A 134 -27.83 -0.59 -11.55
CA ASP A 134 -26.82 -0.55 -12.61
C ASP A 134 -25.40 -1.05 -12.23
N PHE A 135 -25.19 -1.60 -11.04
CA PHE A 135 -23.91 -2.20 -10.67
C PHE A 135 -23.79 -3.62 -11.24
N LYS A 136 -22.91 -3.80 -12.21
CA LYS A 136 -22.54 -5.13 -12.73
C LYS A 136 -21.40 -5.68 -11.92
N ILE A 137 -21.65 -6.72 -11.13
CA ILE A 137 -20.60 -7.43 -10.40
C ILE A 137 -19.61 -7.99 -11.43
N PRO A 138 -18.33 -7.59 -11.40
CA PRO A 138 -17.33 -8.16 -12.28
C PRO A 138 -17.20 -9.68 -12.08
N GLU A 139 -16.92 -10.42 -13.15
CA GLU A 139 -16.88 -11.89 -13.11
C GLU A 139 -15.88 -12.44 -12.07
N TRP A 140 -14.72 -11.76 -11.90
CA TRP A 140 -13.71 -12.15 -10.91
C TRP A 140 -14.19 -12.02 -9.45
N MET A 141 -15.15 -11.11 -9.17
CA MET A 141 -15.75 -10.97 -7.83
C MET A 141 -16.72 -12.10 -7.51
N LYS A 142 -17.11 -12.90 -8.50
CA LYS A 142 -17.92 -14.10 -8.30
C LYS A 142 -17.10 -15.32 -7.88
N ASN A 143 -15.77 -15.21 -7.85
CA ASN A 143 -14.91 -16.27 -7.34
C ASN A 143 -15.28 -16.59 -5.89
N LYS A 144 -15.64 -17.85 -5.63
CA LYS A 144 -16.15 -18.26 -4.32
C LYS A 144 -15.16 -17.97 -3.18
N LYS A 145 -13.88 -18.24 -3.39
CA LYS A 145 -12.83 -18.00 -2.39
C LYS A 145 -12.73 -16.52 -2.02
N TYR A 146 -12.82 -15.64 -3.04
CA TYR A 146 -12.83 -14.19 -2.85
C TYR A 146 -14.10 -13.71 -2.12
N VAL A 147 -15.26 -14.19 -2.54
CA VAL A 147 -16.55 -13.87 -1.91
C VAL A 147 -16.57 -14.29 -0.44
N ASP A 148 -16.11 -15.51 -0.14
CA ASP A 148 -16.06 -16.03 1.24
C ASP A 148 -15.10 -15.19 2.10
N PHE A 149 -13.95 -14.77 1.55
CA PHE A 149 -13.01 -13.89 2.23
C PHE A 149 -13.63 -12.51 2.53
N VAL A 150 -14.20 -11.85 1.52
CA VAL A 150 -14.84 -10.54 1.69
C VAL A 150 -15.99 -10.60 2.70
N LYS A 151 -16.83 -11.62 2.65
CA LYS A 151 -17.92 -11.79 3.62
C LYS A 151 -17.41 -11.96 5.04
N LYS A 152 -16.40 -12.80 5.24
CA LYS A 152 -15.81 -13.03 6.55
C LYS A 152 -15.22 -11.76 7.16
N GLU A 153 -14.43 -11.04 6.39
CA GLU A 153 -13.73 -9.83 6.89
C GLU A 153 -14.69 -8.65 7.04
N ASN A 154 -15.63 -8.48 6.11
CA ASN A 154 -16.65 -7.44 6.23
C ASN A 154 -17.56 -7.64 7.43
N GLN A 155 -17.92 -8.88 7.78
CA GLN A 155 -18.73 -9.15 8.96
C GLN A 155 -18.08 -8.57 10.22
N HIS A 156 -16.78 -8.77 10.40
CA HIS A 156 -16.04 -8.19 11.52
C HIS A 156 -16.00 -6.66 11.51
N MET A 157 -15.94 -6.03 10.34
CA MET A 157 -15.98 -4.57 10.21
C MET A 157 -17.36 -4.02 10.60
N PHE A 158 -18.44 -4.66 10.16
CA PHE A 158 -19.81 -4.25 10.49
C PHE A 158 -20.16 -4.49 11.96
N ASP A 159 -19.79 -5.64 12.51
CA ASP A 159 -20.09 -6.00 13.91
C ASP A 159 -19.39 -5.04 14.89
N SER A 160 -18.24 -4.51 14.54
CA SER A 160 -17.49 -3.61 15.41
C SER A 160 -18.00 -2.17 15.41
N GLN A 161 -18.85 -1.78 14.47
CA GLN A 161 -19.28 -0.39 14.21
C GLN A 161 -18.12 0.64 14.15
N GLN A 162 -16.91 0.17 13.94
CA GLN A 162 -15.71 1.01 13.92
C GLN A 162 -15.41 1.46 12.51
N LEU A 163 -15.36 2.78 12.30
CA LEU A 163 -14.70 3.37 11.14
C LEU A 163 -13.24 2.93 11.16
N SER A 164 -12.83 2.16 10.17
CA SER A 164 -11.43 1.83 10.02
C SER A 164 -10.68 3.00 9.40
N TYR A 165 -9.62 3.42 10.07
CA TYR A 165 -8.66 4.33 9.46
C TYR A 165 -7.84 3.53 8.45
N THR A 166 -7.67 4.08 7.26
CA THR A 166 -6.83 3.46 6.25
C THR A 166 -5.70 4.39 5.85
N VAL A 167 -4.60 3.79 5.45
CA VAL A 167 -3.56 4.47 4.71
C VAL A 167 -3.61 3.98 3.27
N LYS A 168 -3.44 4.89 2.33
CA LYS A 168 -3.38 4.52 0.92
C LYS A 168 -2.08 3.77 0.65
N LEU A 169 -2.18 2.59 0.03
CA LEU A 169 -1.00 1.77 -0.29
C LEU A 169 -0.08 2.42 -1.35
N ALA A 170 -0.50 3.54 -1.93
CA ALA A 170 0.38 4.34 -2.78
C ALA A 170 1.56 4.94 -2.01
N PHE A 171 1.37 5.27 -0.73
CA PHE A 171 2.42 5.68 0.19
C PHE A 171 2.09 5.29 1.63
N MET A 172 2.98 4.55 2.26
CA MET A 172 2.88 4.18 3.67
C MET A 172 4.26 3.95 4.26
N CYS A 173 4.46 4.41 5.50
CA CYS A 173 5.68 4.16 6.27
C CYS A 173 5.35 3.49 7.59
N MET A 174 6.13 2.47 7.97
CA MET A 174 6.00 1.78 9.26
C MET A 174 7.25 0.95 9.60
N ARG A 175 7.36 0.51 10.87
CA ARG A 175 8.40 -0.45 11.28
C ARG A 175 8.03 -1.86 10.84
N ARG A 176 9.02 -2.65 10.41
CA ARG A 176 8.78 -4.05 9.98
C ARG A 176 8.13 -4.90 11.06
N GLY A 177 8.59 -4.78 12.31
CA GLY A 177 8.03 -5.55 13.42
C GLY A 177 6.57 -5.21 13.73
N ASP A 178 6.16 -3.95 13.52
CA ASP A 178 4.76 -3.57 13.68
C ASP A 178 3.90 -4.11 12.53
N LEU A 179 4.42 -4.15 11.30
CA LEU A 179 3.74 -4.79 10.17
C LEU A 179 3.52 -6.29 10.42
N ARG A 180 4.52 -7.01 10.94
CA ARG A 180 4.37 -8.44 11.27
C ARG A 180 3.29 -8.72 12.32
N LYS A 181 3.09 -7.82 13.29
CA LYS A 181 1.99 -7.94 14.27
C LYS A 181 0.62 -7.89 13.59
N VAL A 182 0.51 -7.19 12.47
CA VAL A 182 -0.74 -7.10 11.67
C VAL A 182 -0.93 -8.34 10.79
N GLY A 183 0.13 -9.12 10.55
CA GLY A 183 0.10 -10.31 9.70
C GLY A 183 0.42 -10.04 8.24
N ASP A 184 1.13 -8.94 7.98
CA ASP A 184 1.53 -8.51 6.63
C ASP A 184 0.33 -8.24 5.68
N PHE A 185 0.56 -8.22 4.37
CA PHE A 185 -0.49 -8.01 3.36
C PHE A 185 -1.09 -9.34 2.92
N GLU A 186 -2.38 -9.31 2.58
CA GLU A 186 -3.00 -10.42 1.88
C GLU A 186 -2.89 -10.24 0.36
N PRO A 187 -2.22 -11.16 -0.34
CA PRO A 187 -2.03 -11.01 -1.77
C PRO A 187 -3.34 -11.18 -2.55
N THR A 188 -3.68 -10.20 -3.37
CA THR A 188 -4.92 -10.24 -4.18
C THR A 188 -4.97 -11.41 -5.16
N TYR A 189 -3.84 -11.92 -5.64
CA TYR A 189 -3.81 -13.08 -6.54
C TYR A 189 -4.28 -14.39 -5.87
N GLU A 190 -4.31 -14.44 -4.53
CA GLU A 190 -4.89 -15.57 -3.80
C GLU A 190 -6.39 -15.76 -4.09
N TYR A 191 -7.07 -14.68 -4.47
CA TYR A 191 -8.51 -14.63 -4.66
C TYR A 191 -8.93 -14.51 -6.12
N VAL A 192 -8.11 -13.87 -6.96
CA VAL A 192 -8.42 -13.59 -8.36
C VAL A 192 -7.18 -13.68 -9.25
N GLU A 193 -7.35 -14.22 -10.46
CA GLU A 193 -6.24 -14.35 -11.42
C GLU A 193 -5.77 -13.01 -11.97
N ARG A 194 -6.70 -12.04 -12.11
CA ARG A 194 -6.42 -10.68 -12.61
C ARG A 194 -7.18 -9.66 -11.79
N PRO A 195 -6.66 -9.25 -10.64
CA PRO A 195 -7.30 -8.22 -9.84
C PRO A 195 -7.21 -6.86 -10.57
N ILE A 196 -8.35 -6.24 -10.82
CA ILE A 196 -8.45 -4.93 -11.46
C ILE A 196 -9.30 -4.01 -10.58
N GLY A 197 -8.80 -2.79 -10.33
CA GLY A 197 -9.58 -1.71 -9.73
C GLY A 197 -10.10 -2.00 -8.32
N PRO A 198 -11.39 -2.35 -8.16
CA PRO A 198 -12.03 -2.45 -6.85
C PRO A 198 -11.38 -3.42 -5.86
N ALA A 199 -10.76 -4.49 -6.33
CA ALA A 199 -10.09 -5.46 -5.46
C ALA A 199 -8.99 -4.82 -4.60
N GLY A 200 -8.25 -3.86 -5.15
CA GLY A 200 -7.22 -3.16 -4.41
C GLY A 200 -7.77 -2.27 -3.28
N ASN A 201 -8.96 -1.72 -3.47
CA ASN A 201 -9.60 -0.94 -2.42
C ASN A 201 -10.03 -1.83 -1.25
N ILE A 202 -10.50 -3.04 -1.52
CA ILE A 202 -10.90 -3.98 -0.47
C ILE A 202 -9.70 -4.44 0.33
N THR A 203 -8.62 -4.90 -0.30
CA THR A 203 -7.42 -5.35 0.41
C THR A 203 -6.78 -4.21 1.21
N GLN A 204 -6.76 -3.00 0.67
CA GLN A 204 -6.33 -1.81 1.38
C GLN A 204 -7.21 -1.51 2.60
N SER A 205 -8.52 -1.59 2.46
CA SER A 205 -9.47 -1.34 3.56
C SER A 205 -9.36 -2.39 4.65
N LEU A 206 -9.23 -3.67 4.28
CA LEU A 206 -9.01 -4.76 5.23
C LEU A 206 -7.69 -4.63 5.98
N PHE A 207 -6.63 -4.22 5.29
CA PHE A 207 -5.35 -3.95 5.92
C PHE A 207 -5.47 -2.78 6.92
N GLY A 208 -6.13 -1.69 6.54
CA GLY A 208 -6.42 -0.56 7.43
C GLY A 208 -7.25 -0.98 8.66
N TYR A 209 -8.24 -1.86 8.48
CA TYR A 209 -9.01 -2.43 9.57
C TYR A 209 -8.13 -3.24 10.54
N LYS A 210 -7.28 -4.14 10.03
CA LYS A 210 -6.33 -4.91 10.84
C LYS A 210 -5.41 -3.99 11.65
N LEU A 211 -4.85 -2.96 11.02
CA LEU A 211 -4.04 -1.94 11.67
C LEU A 211 -4.79 -1.23 12.80
N THR A 212 -6.03 -0.78 12.52
CA THR A 212 -6.86 -0.07 13.51
C THR A 212 -7.21 -0.97 14.70
N LYS A 213 -7.53 -2.23 14.44
CA LYS A 213 -7.86 -3.21 15.48
C LYS A 213 -6.68 -3.50 16.41
N ILE A 214 -5.46 -3.55 15.88
CA ILE A 214 -4.27 -3.93 16.63
C ILE A 214 -3.68 -2.74 17.37
N PHE A 215 -3.63 -1.57 16.74
CA PHE A 215 -2.93 -0.41 17.28
C PHE A 215 -3.83 0.69 17.81
N GLY A 216 -5.09 0.75 17.38
CA GLY A 216 -5.97 1.89 17.61
C GLY A 216 -5.76 3.04 16.62
N LYS A 217 -6.82 3.81 16.39
CA LYS A 217 -6.81 4.93 15.44
C LYS A 217 -5.83 6.04 15.78
N GLU A 218 -5.56 6.23 17.06
CA GLU A 218 -4.63 7.25 17.59
C GLU A 218 -3.16 6.96 17.27
N LYS A 219 -2.87 5.79 16.70
CA LYS A 219 -1.53 5.38 16.27
C LYS A 219 -1.24 5.63 14.78
N PHE A 220 -2.18 6.25 14.08
CA PHE A 220 -2.00 6.68 12.69
C PHE A 220 -1.58 8.14 12.65
N ALA A 221 -0.62 8.46 11.80
CA ALA A 221 -0.23 9.81 11.45
C ALA A 221 -0.29 10.01 9.94
N TYR A 222 -0.41 11.26 9.52
CA TYR A 222 -0.51 11.62 8.12
C TYR A 222 0.30 12.87 7.83
N LEU A 223 0.92 12.93 6.64
CA LEU A 223 1.66 14.09 6.19
C LEU A 223 0.75 15.27 5.86
N SER A 224 -0.54 15.01 5.61
CA SER A 224 -1.54 16.00 5.25
C SER A 224 -2.95 15.53 5.63
N ASN A 225 -3.87 16.48 5.71
CA ASN A 225 -5.30 16.19 5.79
C ASN A 225 -5.93 15.87 4.42
N SER A 226 -5.20 16.06 3.34
CA SER A 226 -5.62 15.71 1.99
C SER A 226 -5.32 14.25 1.69
N TYR A 227 -6.28 13.57 1.08
CA TYR A 227 -6.20 12.14 0.76
C TYR A 227 -5.03 11.75 -0.15
N SER A 228 -4.71 12.58 -1.13
CA SER A 228 -3.75 12.25 -2.19
C SER A 228 -2.69 13.33 -2.43
N ASP A 229 -2.74 14.42 -1.68
CA ASP A 229 -1.83 15.54 -1.86
C ASP A 229 -1.35 16.07 -0.51
N SER A 230 -0.05 16.17 -0.34
CA SER A 230 0.61 16.82 0.78
C SER A 230 1.63 17.83 0.27
N ASN A 231 2.25 18.58 1.16
CA ASN A 231 3.38 19.44 0.80
C ASN A 231 4.59 18.64 0.29
N TYR A 232 4.62 17.33 0.50
CA TYR A 232 5.74 16.45 0.22
C TYR A 232 5.51 15.52 -0.96
N ILE A 233 4.30 14.95 -1.07
CA ILE A 233 3.98 13.90 -2.02
C ILE A 233 2.64 14.19 -2.68
N TYR A 234 2.63 14.16 -3.99
CA TYR A 234 1.42 14.15 -4.80
C TYR A 234 1.22 12.78 -5.44
N GLU A 235 0.05 12.20 -5.25
CA GLU A 235 -0.31 10.95 -5.89
C GLU A 235 -0.88 11.22 -7.27
N CYS A 236 -0.21 10.76 -8.30
CA CYS A 236 -0.67 10.91 -9.67
C CYS A 236 -1.92 10.06 -9.90
N LEU A 237 -3.07 10.72 -9.95
CA LEU A 237 -4.31 10.07 -10.38
C LEU A 237 -4.17 9.71 -11.86
N ARG A 238 -4.37 8.44 -12.18
CA ARG A 238 -4.29 7.93 -13.55
C ARG A 238 -5.20 8.73 -14.46
N GLY A 239 -4.64 9.32 -15.51
CA GLY A 239 -5.42 9.82 -16.64
C GLY A 239 -5.73 11.32 -16.68
N LYS A 240 -4.92 12.16 -16.04
CA LYS A 240 -4.92 13.61 -16.35
C LYS A 240 -3.57 14.03 -16.90
#